data_ab9827d11b7dde3ba42ec7f4a436686a
#
_entry.id   ab9827d11b7dde3ba42ec7f4a436686a
#
_cell.length_a   1.000
_cell.length_b   1.000
_cell.length_c   1.000
_cell.angle_alpha   90.00
_cell.angle_beta   90.00
_cell.angle_gamma   90.00
#
_symmetry.space_group_name_H-M   'P 1'
#
loop_
_entity.id
_entity.type
_entity.pdbx_description
1 polymer ?
#
loop_
_entity_poly.entity_id
_entity_poly.type
_entity_poly.pdbx_seq_one_letter_code
_entity_poly.pdbx_strand_id
1 'polypeptide(L)'
;MEATNRMHGCTVASNAYIAHARVLARSFLAHNPGATLWVLVVDETPGAATNHSDEPFEVLTPEQVGIDRDELHRRATMYTAQALACSLKPVLARALLERVQGPVLFLDADSCVYADLTPLTEACGGAKLLLSPHMLDPHPVTGLDSPEQVILRVGVFNSGLLGAGAGAAGALDWWAQRTARRCIYDESLGLVLDQTWLTLMPLYFEHRILRDRGCNVAGWNLHTRDVEWEGDVPHIDGGPLRHFHFAGSFDPEHPETITPIEHLASWWAKLEQRPGAARLVAQYARDLLDNGYRQVRSAPPLLDLMPDGTPIADWMRESYRAALIEAEERGATEPPNPFSDGSERFQEWVAQRAAEAAAAPFNGADEPVGQPALAAALLDGRKLLSRIGELEQIRDDAIGWAQSVSSDLEIVRSERDHHAVTIESMDRSLSWRITRPLRSAKAILQRSKLD
;
A
#
# COMPACT_ATOMS: atom_id res chain seq x y z
N MET A 1 15.44 31.04 -29.64
CA MET A 1 15.73 30.11 -28.55
C MET A 1 14.50 29.22 -28.44
N GLU A 2 14.60 27.99 -28.91
CA GLU A 2 13.57 27.00 -28.70
C GLU A 2 13.41 26.82 -27.18
N ALA A 3 12.21 27.05 -26.67
CA ALA A 3 11.86 26.64 -25.32
C ALA A 3 12.03 25.13 -25.29
N THR A 4 13.13 24.65 -24.74
CA THR A 4 13.35 23.23 -24.51
C THR A 4 12.16 22.77 -23.67
N ASN A 5 11.31 21.94 -24.27
CA ASN A 5 10.13 21.36 -23.62
C ASN A 5 10.64 20.40 -22.52
N ARG A 6 10.91 21.00 -21.34
CA ARG A 6 11.51 20.31 -20.20
C ARG A 6 10.46 19.34 -19.66
N MET A 7 10.83 18.07 -19.47
CA MET A 7 9.93 17.07 -18.87
C MET A 7 9.74 17.36 -17.38
N HIS A 8 8.50 17.30 -16.92
CA HIS A 8 8.14 17.46 -15.51
C HIS A 8 7.43 16.21 -15.00
N GLY A 9 8.05 15.55 -14.03
CA GLY A 9 7.43 14.50 -13.23
C GLY A 9 6.95 15.05 -11.89
N CYS A 10 5.95 14.42 -11.28
CA CYS A 10 5.54 14.73 -9.93
C CYS A 10 5.06 13.51 -9.15
N THR A 11 5.16 13.60 -7.83
CA THR A 11 4.65 12.61 -6.89
C THR A 11 4.20 13.25 -5.59
N VAL A 12 3.40 12.53 -4.81
CA VAL A 12 3.00 12.90 -3.45
C VAL A 12 3.65 11.92 -2.48
N ALA A 13 4.26 12.41 -1.42
CA ALA A 13 4.88 11.60 -0.39
C ALA A 13 4.63 12.17 1.00
N SER A 14 4.63 11.31 2.00
CA SER A 14 4.84 11.71 3.39
C SER A 14 6.33 11.62 3.73
N ASN A 15 6.75 12.19 4.85
CA ASN A 15 8.13 12.05 5.33
C ASN A 15 8.56 10.59 5.47
N ALA A 16 7.65 9.69 5.84
CA ALA A 16 7.91 8.24 5.90
C ALA A 16 8.17 7.60 4.53
N TYR A 17 7.79 8.26 3.44
CA TYR A 17 7.96 7.81 2.05
C TYR A 17 9.06 8.58 1.28
N ILE A 18 9.82 9.45 1.93
CA ILE A 18 10.89 10.22 1.28
C ILE A 18 11.96 9.32 0.65
N ALA A 19 12.29 8.18 1.25
CA ALA A 19 13.22 7.23 0.65
C ALA A 19 12.72 6.71 -0.71
N HIS A 20 11.42 6.44 -0.85
CA HIS A 20 10.80 6.06 -2.11
C HIS A 20 10.89 7.20 -3.13
N ALA A 21 10.57 8.42 -2.73
CA ALA A 21 10.69 9.60 -3.59
C ALA A 21 12.14 9.83 -4.07
N ARG A 22 13.15 9.54 -3.23
CA ARG A 22 14.58 9.61 -3.62
C ARG A 22 14.91 8.57 -4.69
N VAL A 23 14.46 7.33 -4.55
CA VAL A 23 14.66 6.26 -5.55
C VAL A 23 13.98 6.62 -6.86
N LEU A 24 12.72 7.06 -6.80
CA LEU A 24 11.99 7.54 -7.97
C LEU A 24 12.73 8.70 -8.66
N ALA A 25 13.16 9.72 -7.88
CA ALA A 25 13.83 10.88 -8.43
C ALA A 25 15.14 10.51 -9.13
N ARG A 26 15.98 9.71 -8.50
CA ARG A 26 17.27 9.29 -9.06
C ARG A 26 17.08 8.51 -10.36
N SER A 27 16.15 7.55 -10.38
CA SER A 27 15.85 6.77 -11.58
C SER A 27 15.20 7.63 -12.68
N PHE A 28 14.26 8.50 -12.33
CA PHE A 28 13.61 9.42 -13.27
C PHE A 28 14.62 10.36 -13.94
N LEU A 29 15.48 11.00 -13.17
CA LEU A 29 16.47 11.96 -13.68
C LEU A 29 17.59 11.27 -14.46
N ALA A 30 17.99 10.06 -14.09
CA ALA A 30 18.99 9.29 -14.81
C ALA A 30 18.56 8.95 -16.25
N HIS A 31 17.27 8.65 -16.44
CA HIS A 31 16.72 8.28 -17.75
C HIS A 31 16.07 9.45 -18.52
N ASN A 32 15.92 10.61 -17.89
CA ASN A 32 15.35 11.80 -18.51
C ASN A 32 16.22 13.03 -18.20
N PRO A 33 17.39 13.17 -18.86
CA PRO A 33 18.32 14.26 -18.59
C PRO A 33 17.67 15.62 -18.79
N GLY A 34 17.86 16.53 -17.81
CA GLY A 34 17.27 17.85 -17.85
C GLY A 34 15.81 17.94 -17.37
N ALA A 35 15.18 16.82 -17.02
CA ALA A 35 13.86 16.81 -16.39
C ALA A 35 13.87 17.37 -14.96
N THR A 36 12.68 17.60 -14.41
CA THR A 36 12.50 17.96 -12.98
C THR A 36 11.45 17.03 -12.39
N LEU A 37 11.75 16.49 -11.21
CA LEU A 37 10.75 15.82 -10.39
C LEU A 37 10.31 16.75 -9.27
N TRP A 38 8.99 16.89 -9.09
CA TRP A 38 8.35 17.66 -8.03
C TRP A 38 7.77 16.70 -7.00
N VAL A 39 8.04 16.92 -5.72
CA VAL A 39 7.51 16.10 -4.63
C VAL A 39 6.69 16.97 -3.69
N LEU A 40 5.37 16.68 -3.62
CA LEU A 40 4.52 17.27 -2.60
C LEU A 40 4.68 16.49 -1.30
N VAL A 41 5.24 17.10 -0.27
CA VAL A 41 5.38 16.52 1.06
C VAL A 41 4.18 16.93 1.91
N VAL A 42 3.32 15.95 2.28
CA VAL A 42 2.01 16.23 2.87
C VAL A 42 2.04 16.51 4.37
N ASP A 43 3.06 16.04 5.09
CA ASP A 43 3.20 16.09 6.53
C ASP A 43 4.43 16.91 6.96
N GLU A 44 4.83 17.88 6.14
CA GLU A 44 5.89 18.80 6.50
C GLU A 44 5.41 19.71 7.64
N THR A 45 6.11 19.65 8.77
CA THR A 45 5.79 20.52 9.91
C THR A 45 6.38 21.90 9.64
N PRO A 46 5.58 22.97 9.58
CA PRO A 46 6.09 24.31 9.44
C PRO A 46 7.09 24.62 10.55
N GLY A 47 8.36 24.85 10.18
CA GLY A 47 9.43 25.16 11.13
C GLY A 47 10.23 23.95 11.65
N ALA A 48 9.85 22.72 11.38
CA ALA A 48 10.78 21.61 11.44
C ALA A 48 11.67 21.72 10.20
N ALA A 49 12.92 22.09 10.39
CA ALA A 49 13.90 22.17 9.31
C ALA A 49 14.29 20.75 8.84
N THR A 50 13.38 20.04 8.18
CA THR A 50 13.78 19.02 7.23
C THR A 50 14.47 19.79 6.10
N ASN A 51 15.79 19.78 6.12
CA ASN A 51 16.56 20.47 5.10
C ASN A 51 16.47 19.65 3.81
N HIS A 52 15.50 19.99 2.97
CA HIS A 52 15.33 19.37 1.66
C HIS A 52 16.29 19.89 0.59
N SER A 53 17.28 20.75 0.96
CA SER A 53 18.23 21.33 0.00
C SER A 53 19.11 20.31 -0.72
N ASP A 54 19.29 19.14 -0.14
CA ASP A 54 20.14 18.07 -0.67
C ASP A 54 19.34 16.97 -1.40
N GLU A 55 18.02 17.14 -1.50
CA GLU A 55 17.16 16.15 -2.19
C GLU A 55 17.34 16.26 -3.71
N PRO A 56 17.26 15.12 -4.43
CA PRO A 56 17.38 15.12 -5.89
C PRO A 56 16.09 15.59 -6.61
N PHE A 57 15.18 16.27 -5.92
CA PHE A 57 13.89 16.73 -6.42
C PHE A 57 13.52 18.09 -5.84
N GLU A 58 12.57 18.76 -6.48
CA GLU A 58 11.99 20.01 -5.99
C GLU A 58 10.84 19.70 -5.02
N VAL A 59 10.89 20.24 -3.80
CA VAL A 59 9.87 20.05 -2.78
C VAL A 59 8.77 21.10 -2.91
N LEU A 60 7.53 20.64 -2.77
CA LEU A 60 6.34 21.47 -2.65
C LEU A 60 5.63 21.20 -1.32
N THR A 61 5.07 22.25 -0.75
CA THR A 61 4.17 22.18 0.41
C THR A 61 2.70 22.21 -0.04
N PRO A 62 1.76 21.74 0.80
CA PRO A 62 0.33 21.82 0.49
C PRO A 62 -0.14 23.23 0.11
N GLU A 63 0.34 24.26 0.79
CA GLU A 63 -0.02 25.65 0.50
C GLU A 63 0.44 26.10 -0.90
N GLN A 64 1.59 25.61 -1.35
CA GLN A 64 2.12 25.94 -2.68
C GLN A 64 1.33 25.33 -3.84
N VAL A 65 0.49 24.35 -3.53
CA VAL A 65 -0.44 23.72 -4.50
C VAL A 65 -1.90 24.11 -4.28
N GLY A 66 -2.17 25.10 -3.40
CA GLY A 66 -3.49 25.66 -3.17
C GLY A 66 -4.33 24.95 -2.09
N ILE A 67 -3.71 24.12 -1.26
CA ILE A 67 -4.33 23.53 -0.07
C ILE A 67 -3.92 24.33 1.14
N ASP A 68 -4.84 25.09 1.69
CA ASP A 68 -4.59 25.82 2.93
C ASP A 68 -4.51 24.86 4.14
N ARG A 69 -4.07 25.41 5.26
CA ARG A 69 -3.85 24.63 6.48
C ARG A 69 -5.13 24.00 7.01
N ASP A 70 -6.25 24.69 6.91
CA ASP A 70 -7.53 24.20 7.43
C ASP A 70 -8.05 23.04 6.58
N GLU A 71 -7.95 23.13 5.26
CA GLU A 71 -8.31 22.04 4.36
C GLU A 71 -7.35 20.82 4.51
N LEU A 72 -6.06 21.07 4.72
CA LEU A 72 -5.11 20.01 5.04
C LEU A 72 -5.50 19.28 6.33
N HIS A 73 -5.83 20.02 7.38
CA HIS A 73 -6.27 19.46 8.67
C HIS A 73 -7.59 18.69 8.54
N ARG A 74 -8.57 19.20 7.76
CA ARG A 74 -9.81 18.48 7.46
C ARG A 74 -9.51 17.14 6.79
N ARG A 75 -8.64 17.13 5.77
CA ARG A 75 -8.24 15.89 5.07
C ARG A 75 -7.46 14.94 5.98
N ALA A 76 -6.52 15.43 6.77
CA ALA A 76 -5.77 14.60 7.72
C ALA A 76 -6.67 13.96 8.79
N THR A 77 -7.75 14.64 9.20
CA THR A 77 -8.72 14.08 10.15
C THR A 77 -9.58 12.99 9.53
N MET A 78 -10.00 13.14 8.26
CA MET A 78 -10.91 12.18 7.61
C MET A 78 -10.22 11.06 6.85
N TYR A 79 -8.91 11.17 6.58
CA TYR A 79 -8.15 10.24 5.76
C TYR A 79 -6.97 9.64 6.53
N THR A 80 -6.63 8.40 6.23
CA THR A 80 -5.31 7.83 6.55
C THR A 80 -4.23 8.57 5.76
N ALA A 81 -2.96 8.46 6.16
CA ALA A 81 -1.84 9.07 5.43
C ALA A 81 -1.83 8.68 3.94
N GLN A 82 -2.15 7.43 3.62
CA GLN A 82 -2.27 6.95 2.23
C GLN A 82 -3.41 7.66 1.48
N ALA A 83 -4.62 7.67 2.05
CA ALA A 83 -5.78 8.30 1.42
C ALA A 83 -5.59 9.82 1.27
N LEU A 84 -4.93 10.46 2.24
CA LEU A 84 -4.55 11.87 2.16
C LEU A 84 -3.64 12.11 0.96
N ALA A 85 -2.54 11.36 0.84
CA ALA A 85 -1.62 11.47 -0.29
C ALA A 85 -2.35 11.25 -1.64
N CYS A 86 -3.17 10.20 -1.73
CA CYS A 86 -3.98 9.92 -2.92
C CYS A 86 -4.94 11.08 -3.25
N SER A 87 -5.55 11.71 -2.23
CA SER A 87 -6.50 12.82 -2.44
C SER A 87 -5.85 14.07 -3.03
N LEU A 88 -4.53 14.21 -2.90
CA LEU A 88 -3.76 15.36 -3.35
C LEU A 88 -3.11 15.17 -4.73
N LYS A 89 -3.11 13.96 -5.30
CA LYS A 89 -2.57 13.69 -6.65
C LYS A 89 -3.12 14.64 -7.72
N PRO A 90 -4.46 14.77 -7.88
CA PRO A 90 -5.02 15.68 -8.88
C PRO A 90 -4.71 17.15 -8.59
N VAL A 91 -4.65 17.54 -7.32
CA VAL A 91 -4.34 18.91 -6.91
C VAL A 91 -2.93 19.28 -7.32
N LEU A 92 -1.95 18.41 -7.02
CA LEU A 92 -0.54 18.60 -7.41
C LEU A 92 -0.40 18.68 -8.94
N ALA A 93 -0.95 17.71 -9.67
CA ALA A 93 -0.85 17.71 -11.13
C ALA A 93 -1.48 18.98 -11.74
N ARG A 94 -2.62 19.42 -11.20
CA ARG A 94 -3.32 20.63 -11.63
C ARG A 94 -2.50 21.91 -11.37
N ALA A 95 -1.93 22.04 -10.17
CA ALA A 95 -1.09 23.18 -9.82
C ALA A 95 0.18 23.25 -10.67
N LEU A 96 0.76 22.10 -10.99
CA LEU A 96 1.95 22.04 -11.84
C LEU A 96 1.63 22.39 -13.31
N LEU A 97 0.49 22.02 -13.86
CA LEU A 97 0.09 22.45 -15.21
C LEU A 97 0.02 23.99 -15.35
N GLU A 98 -0.27 24.70 -14.27
CA GLU A 98 -0.23 26.18 -14.26
C GLU A 98 1.18 26.72 -14.09
N ARG A 99 2.02 26.00 -13.35
CA ARG A 99 3.37 26.45 -12.96
C ARG A 99 4.41 26.21 -14.06
N VAL A 100 4.27 25.09 -14.80
CA VAL A 100 5.26 24.68 -15.80
C VAL A 100 4.70 24.78 -17.21
N GLN A 101 5.62 24.94 -18.19
CA GLN A 101 5.25 24.86 -19.60
C GLN A 101 5.48 23.43 -20.09
N GLY A 102 4.40 22.73 -20.45
CA GLY A 102 4.47 21.36 -20.98
C GLY A 102 3.62 20.36 -20.18
N PRO A 103 3.61 19.12 -20.62
CA PRO A 103 2.89 18.06 -19.92
C PRO A 103 3.55 17.70 -18.59
N VAL A 104 2.73 17.25 -17.64
CA VAL A 104 3.14 16.75 -16.34
C VAL A 104 2.87 15.25 -16.27
N LEU A 105 3.85 14.48 -15.84
CA LEU A 105 3.71 13.05 -15.56
C LEU A 105 3.59 12.85 -14.05
N PHE A 106 2.48 12.30 -13.59
CA PHE A 106 2.35 11.83 -12.22
C PHE A 106 2.87 10.40 -12.13
N LEU A 107 3.72 10.12 -11.13
CA LEU A 107 4.24 8.78 -10.81
C LEU A 107 4.10 8.56 -9.30
N ASP A 108 3.57 7.41 -8.88
CA ASP A 108 3.54 7.07 -7.46
C ASP A 108 4.98 6.92 -6.91
N ALA A 109 5.18 7.31 -5.65
CA ALA A 109 6.50 7.35 -5.05
C ALA A 109 7.18 5.97 -4.96
N ASP A 110 6.38 4.90 -4.89
CA ASP A 110 6.83 3.50 -4.91
C ASP A 110 7.06 2.95 -6.32
N SER A 111 7.51 3.81 -7.22
CA SER A 111 7.83 3.48 -8.61
C SER A 111 9.31 3.69 -8.91
N CYS A 112 9.78 3.06 -10.00
CA CYS A 112 11.12 3.27 -10.53
C CYS A 112 11.08 3.36 -12.06
N VAL A 113 11.90 4.26 -12.61
CA VAL A 113 12.03 4.50 -14.05
C VAL A 113 13.30 3.81 -14.56
N TYR A 114 13.18 3.07 -15.65
CA TYR A 114 14.27 2.27 -16.24
C TYR A 114 14.60 2.66 -17.67
N ALA A 115 13.79 3.54 -18.31
CA ALA A 115 14.07 4.07 -19.63
C ALA A 115 13.39 5.43 -19.84
N ASP A 116 13.73 6.11 -20.92
CA ASP A 116 13.20 7.42 -21.31
C ASP A 116 11.67 7.45 -21.38
N LEU A 117 11.05 8.46 -20.75
CA LEU A 117 9.61 8.68 -20.71
C LEU A 117 9.11 9.72 -21.73
N THR A 118 9.96 10.20 -22.65
CA THR A 118 9.57 11.14 -23.72
C THR A 118 8.33 10.67 -24.51
N PRO A 119 8.16 9.38 -24.85
CA PRO A 119 6.97 8.91 -25.53
C PRO A 119 5.66 9.17 -24.77
N LEU A 120 5.71 9.22 -23.42
CA LEU A 120 4.54 9.51 -22.59
C LEU A 120 4.18 11.00 -22.67
N THR A 121 5.18 11.88 -22.60
CA THR A 121 4.95 13.33 -22.74
C THR A 121 4.46 13.70 -24.12
N GLU A 122 4.96 13.05 -25.18
CA GLU A 122 4.45 13.19 -26.54
C GLU A 122 3.01 12.70 -26.66
N ALA A 123 2.65 11.60 -25.98
CA ALA A 123 1.29 11.09 -25.95
C ALA A 123 0.30 12.05 -25.28
N CYS A 124 0.76 12.87 -24.31
CA CYS A 124 -0.01 13.93 -23.69
C CYS A 124 -0.22 15.16 -24.60
N GLY A 125 0.37 15.16 -25.81
CA GLY A 125 0.42 16.31 -26.71
C GLY A 125 -0.90 17.06 -26.87
N GLY A 126 -0.83 18.37 -26.66
CA GLY A 126 -1.91 19.35 -26.83
C GLY A 126 -2.89 19.42 -25.67
N ALA A 127 -3.74 18.48 -25.44
CA ALA A 127 -4.91 18.67 -24.57
C ALA A 127 -5.34 17.42 -23.80
N LYS A 128 -4.54 16.36 -23.77
CA LYS A 128 -5.05 15.04 -23.40
C LYS A 128 -4.55 14.54 -22.07
N LEU A 129 -5.45 13.88 -21.38
CA LEU A 129 -5.13 13.01 -20.26
C LEU A 129 -4.56 11.69 -20.80
N LEU A 130 -3.44 11.20 -20.27
CA LEU A 130 -2.89 9.89 -20.55
C LEU A 130 -3.23 8.96 -19.38
N LEU A 131 -4.05 7.96 -19.63
CA LEU A 131 -4.54 7.01 -18.63
C LEU A 131 -3.82 5.68 -18.75
N SER A 132 -3.31 5.15 -17.65
CA SER A 132 -2.60 3.87 -17.60
C SER A 132 -3.53 2.76 -17.14
N PRO A 133 -3.89 1.78 -17.99
CA PRO A 133 -4.70 0.65 -17.57
C PRO A 133 -3.90 -0.30 -16.69
N HIS A 134 -4.58 -1.01 -15.78
CA HIS A 134 -3.98 -2.09 -15.01
C HIS A 134 -3.53 -3.24 -15.92
N MET A 135 -4.34 -3.57 -16.91
CA MET A 135 -4.11 -4.65 -17.88
C MET A 135 -4.28 -4.16 -19.30
N LEU A 136 -3.49 -4.70 -20.21
CA LEU A 136 -3.60 -4.47 -21.66
C LEU A 136 -4.14 -5.70 -22.40
N ASP A 137 -4.05 -6.87 -21.79
CA ASP A 137 -4.46 -8.14 -22.37
C ASP A 137 -5.54 -8.78 -21.51
N PRO A 138 -6.50 -9.49 -22.12
CA PRO A 138 -7.48 -10.28 -21.38
C PRO A 138 -6.78 -11.36 -20.55
N HIS A 139 -7.27 -11.57 -19.36
CA HIS A 139 -6.80 -12.69 -18.53
C HIS A 139 -7.54 -13.96 -18.93
N PRO A 140 -6.87 -15.13 -19.01
CA PRO A 140 -7.56 -16.39 -19.20
C PRO A 140 -8.61 -16.64 -18.12
N VAL A 141 -9.83 -16.97 -18.51
CA VAL A 141 -10.90 -17.31 -17.57
C VAL A 141 -10.56 -18.66 -16.92
N THR A 142 -10.09 -18.63 -15.69
CA THR A 142 -9.72 -19.81 -14.92
C THR A 142 -10.33 -19.74 -13.53
N GLY A 143 -11.17 -20.72 -13.19
CA GLY A 143 -11.78 -20.79 -11.87
C GLY A 143 -12.94 -19.81 -11.64
N LEU A 144 -13.26 -19.56 -10.37
CA LEU A 144 -14.39 -18.70 -9.96
C LEU A 144 -13.98 -17.23 -9.85
N ASP A 145 -12.69 -16.95 -9.61
CA ASP A 145 -12.17 -15.60 -9.44
C ASP A 145 -11.43 -15.16 -10.70
N SER A 146 -11.95 -14.15 -11.37
CA SER A 146 -11.29 -13.51 -12.51
C SER A 146 -10.54 -12.26 -12.04
N PRO A 147 -9.25 -12.11 -12.40
CA PRO A 147 -8.53 -10.85 -12.17
C PRO A 147 -9.26 -9.63 -12.74
N GLU A 148 -10.00 -9.79 -13.83
CA GLU A 148 -10.80 -8.73 -14.43
C GLU A 148 -11.94 -8.28 -13.52
N GLN A 149 -12.55 -9.18 -12.73
CA GLN A 149 -13.55 -8.78 -11.72
C GLN A 149 -12.94 -7.90 -10.64
N VAL A 150 -11.70 -8.17 -10.25
CA VAL A 150 -10.97 -7.31 -9.32
C VAL A 150 -10.72 -5.95 -9.96
N ILE A 151 -10.26 -5.91 -11.22
CA ILE A 151 -10.03 -4.66 -11.96
C ILE A 151 -11.32 -3.85 -12.13
N LEU A 152 -12.47 -4.49 -12.34
CA LEU A 152 -13.77 -3.81 -12.37
C LEU A 152 -14.13 -3.18 -11.02
N ARG A 153 -13.73 -3.79 -9.89
CA ARG A 153 -13.94 -3.24 -8.55
C ARG A 153 -12.98 -2.11 -8.22
N VAL A 154 -11.67 -2.34 -8.45
CA VAL A 154 -10.63 -1.38 -8.04
C VAL A 154 -10.40 -0.24 -9.03
N GLY A 155 -11.01 -0.31 -10.21
CA GLY A 155 -10.86 0.63 -11.30
C GLY A 155 -10.03 0.08 -12.45
N VAL A 156 -10.42 0.36 -13.69
CA VAL A 156 -9.73 -0.14 -14.89
C VAL A 156 -8.40 0.56 -15.14
N PHE A 157 -8.21 1.77 -14.61
CA PHE A 157 -6.98 2.54 -14.72
C PHE A 157 -6.28 2.62 -13.36
N ASN A 158 -4.97 2.49 -13.39
CA ASN A 158 -4.11 2.70 -12.23
C ASN A 158 -3.74 4.18 -12.09
N SER A 159 -3.85 4.73 -10.91
CA SER A 159 -3.52 6.13 -10.64
C SER A 159 -2.03 6.39 -10.37
N GLY A 160 -1.21 5.34 -10.35
CA GLY A 160 0.22 5.44 -10.07
C GLY A 160 1.08 5.87 -11.26
N LEU A 161 0.51 5.92 -12.46
CA LEU A 161 1.12 6.53 -13.64
C LEU A 161 0.04 7.22 -14.46
N LEU A 162 0.15 8.55 -14.59
CA LEU A 162 -0.80 9.37 -15.32
C LEU A 162 -0.06 10.52 -16.01
N GLY A 163 -0.48 10.87 -17.22
CA GLY A 163 0.04 12.05 -17.91
C GLY A 163 -1.05 13.10 -18.11
N ALA A 164 -0.71 14.37 -17.95
CA ALA A 164 -1.62 15.49 -18.15
C ALA A 164 -0.99 16.56 -19.04
N GLY A 165 -1.59 16.79 -20.21
CA GLY A 165 -1.30 17.95 -21.05
C GLY A 165 -2.11 19.17 -20.62
N ALA A 166 -1.81 20.35 -21.18
CA ALA A 166 -2.43 21.62 -20.81
C ALA A 166 -3.97 21.62 -20.84
N GLY A 167 -4.59 20.87 -21.75
CA GLY A 167 -6.05 20.75 -21.81
C GLY A 167 -6.69 19.79 -20.83
N ALA A 168 -5.89 19.11 -20.01
CA ALA A 168 -6.39 18.19 -18.97
C ALA A 168 -6.85 18.89 -17.68
N ALA A 169 -6.72 20.23 -17.57
CA ALA A 169 -7.04 20.99 -16.38
C ALA A 169 -8.44 20.67 -15.83
N GLY A 170 -9.47 20.69 -16.68
CA GLY A 170 -10.85 20.38 -16.27
C GLY A 170 -11.05 18.95 -15.75
N ALA A 171 -10.29 17.98 -16.28
CA ALA A 171 -10.31 16.60 -15.78
C ALA A 171 -9.68 16.52 -14.36
N LEU A 172 -8.57 17.20 -14.16
CA LEU A 172 -7.90 17.24 -12.87
C LEU A 172 -8.74 17.96 -11.80
N ASP A 173 -9.40 19.09 -12.18
CA ASP A 173 -10.34 19.80 -11.30
C ASP A 173 -11.52 18.91 -10.92
N TRP A 174 -12.09 18.18 -11.87
CA TRP A 174 -13.16 17.22 -11.63
C TRP A 174 -12.71 16.11 -10.66
N TRP A 175 -11.51 15.57 -10.87
CA TRP A 175 -10.97 14.52 -10.01
C TRP A 175 -10.66 15.03 -8.61
N ALA A 176 -10.07 16.21 -8.47
CA ALA A 176 -9.79 16.87 -7.20
C ALA A 176 -11.07 17.08 -6.37
N GLN A 177 -12.18 17.48 -7.01
CA GLN A 177 -13.48 17.63 -6.34
C GLN A 177 -14.00 16.30 -5.76
N ARG A 178 -13.79 15.15 -6.44
CA ARG A 178 -14.22 13.83 -5.96
C ARG A 178 -13.36 13.35 -4.82
N THR A 179 -12.05 13.48 -4.96
CA THR A 179 -11.09 13.02 -3.96
C THR A 179 -11.04 13.93 -2.73
N ALA A 180 -11.59 15.15 -2.80
CA ALA A 180 -11.63 16.05 -1.64
C ALA A 180 -12.33 15.45 -0.42
N ARG A 181 -13.43 14.68 -0.63
CA ARG A 181 -14.23 14.08 0.45
C ARG A 181 -14.49 12.57 0.30
N ARG A 182 -14.11 11.99 -0.84
CA ARG A 182 -14.42 10.59 -1.21
C ARG A 182 -13.20 9.83 -1.72
N CYS A 183 -12.01 10.12 -1.19
CA CYS A 183 -10.79 9.34 -1.41
C CYS A 183 -10.66 8.26 -0.31
N ILE A 184 -11.54 7.26 -0.34
CA ILE A 184 -11.65 6.21 0.66
C ILE A 184 -11.60 4.84 0.04
N TYR A 185 -11.26 3.84 0.85
CA TYR A 185 -11.40 2.44 0.48
C TYR A 185 -12.73 1.92 1.02
N ASP A 186 -13.72 1.80 0.15
CA ASP A 186 -15.04 1.26 0.47
C ASP A 186 -15.60 0.50 -0.75
N GLU A 187 -15.43 -0.81 -0.74
CA GLU A 187 -15.89 -1.67 -1.85
C GLU A 187 -17.42 -1.66 -1.99
N SER A 188 -18.17 -1.41 -0.93
CA SER A 188 -19.63 -1.37 -0.97
C SER A 188 -20.14 -0.17 -1.77
N LEU A 189 -19.38 0.92 -1.76
CA LEU A 189 -19.63 2.12 -2.56
C LEU A 189 -18.90 2.09 -3.91
N GLY A 190 -18.13 1.06 -4.20
CA GLY A 190 -17.29 0.97 -5.39
C GLY A 190 -16.15 1.98 -5.40
N LEU A 191 -15.65 2.38 -4.22
CA LEU A 191 -14.58 3.34 -4.08
C LEU A 191 -13.28 2.67 -3.62
N VAL A 192 -12.23 2.87 -4.40
CA VAL A 192 -10.86 2.50 -4.04
C VAL A 192 -9.99 3.73 -4.21
N LEU A 193 -9.91 4.51 -3.14
CA LEU A 193 -9.17 5.75 -3.04
C LEU A 193 -9.50 6.74 -4.19
N ASP A 194 -8.47 7.23 -4.84
CA ASP A 194 -8.55 8.16 -5.96
C ASP A 194 -8.78 7.45 -7.31
N GLN A 195 -8.47 6.16 -7.39
CA GLN A 195 -8.29 5.39 -8.61
C GLN A 195 -9.59 5.04 -9.33
N THR A 196 -10.65 4.61 -8.62
CA THR A 196 -11.92 4.22 -9.25
C THR A 196 -12.58 5.37 -10.01
N TRP A 197 -12.34 6.62 -9.61
CA TRP A 197 -12.81 7.80 -10.33
C TRP A 197 -12.25 7.89 -11.75
N LEU A 198 -11.03 7.40 -11.99
CA LEU A 198 -10.40 7.41 -13.32
C LEU A 198 -11.20 6.60 -14.36
N THR A 199 -11.96 5.59 -13.91
CA THR A 199 -12.82 4.78 -14.78
C THR A 199 -13.87 5.60 -15.53
N LEU A 200 -14.31 6.72 -14.95
CA LEU A 200 -15.31 7.61 -15.56
C LEU A 200 -14.68 8.68 -16.45
N MET A 201 -13.39 8.96 -16.33
CA MET A 201 -12.73 10.02 -17.09
C MET A 201 -12.85 9.89 -18.60
N PRO A 202 -12.76 8.69 -19.21
CA PRO A 202 -12.93 8.52 -20.65
C PRO A 202 -14.30 8.94 -21.18
N LEU A 203 -15.32 8.99 -20.32
CA LEU A 203 -16.67 9.40 -20.70
C LEU A 203 -16.82 10.92 -20.76
N TYR A 204 -15.97 11.65 -20.05
CA TYR A 204 -16.16 13.09 -19.83
C TYR A 204 -15.08 13.95 -20.47
N PHE A 205 -13.86 13.41 -20.66
CA PHE A 205 -12.70 14.19 -21.03
C PHE A 205 -11.91 13.57 -22.18
N GLU A 206 -11.26 14.40 -22.96
CA GLU A 206 -10.32 13.94 -23.98
C GLU A 206 -9.14 13.21 -23.32
N HIS A 207 -8.85 12.03 -23.82
CA HIS A 207 -7.84 11.15 -23.25
C HIS A 207 -7.13 10.29 -24.30
N ARG A 208 -6.03 9.71 -23.87
CA ARG A 208 -5.38 8.56 -24.51
C ARG A 208 -5.19 7.44 -23.49
N ILE A 209 -5.30 6.21 -23.95
CA ILE A 209 -4.96 5.03 -23.16
C ILE A 209 -3.52 4.67 -23.48
N LEU A 210 -2.69 4.60 -22.44
CA LEU A 210 -1.30 4.18 -22.53
C LEU A 210 -1.21 2.68 -22.85
N ARG A 211 -0.70 2.36 -24.04
CA ARG A 211 -0.59 0.97 -24.51
C ARG A 211 0.86 0.46 -24.58
N ASP A 212 1.81 1.25 -24.10
CA ASP A 212 3.20 0.82 -23.98
C ASP A 212 3.33 -0.25 -22.88
N ARG A 213 3.71 -1.47 -23.28
CA ARG A 213 3.80 -2.61 -22.37
C ARG A 213 4.93 -2.48 -21.35
N GLY A 214 5.95 -1.65 -21.63
CA GLY A 214 7.02 -1.31 -20.72
C GLY A 214 6.63 -0.29 -19.64
N CYS A 215 5.39 0.22 -19.67
CA CYS A 215 4.89 1.21 -18.71
C CYS A 215 3.89 0.60 -17.74
N ASN A 216 3.88 1.11 -16.50
CA ASN A 216 3.01 0.65 -15.41
C ASN A 216 3.07 -0.88 -15.23
N VAL A 217 4.28 -1.42 -15.35
CA VAL A 217 4.53 -2.84 -15.06
C VAL A 217 4.49 -3.03 -13.55
N ALA A 218 3.74 -4.00 -13.10
CA ALA A 218 3.55 -4.28 -11.67
C ALA A 218 3.07 -5.71 -11.46
N GLY A 219 3.02 -6.15 -10.21
CA GLY A 219 2.57 -7.48 -9.85
C GLY A 219 1.28 -7.93 -10.54
N TRP A 220 0.30 -7.02 -10.70
CA TRP A 220 -1.01 -7.35 -11.30
C TRP A 220 -0.97 -7.66 -12.80
N ASN A 221 0.10 -7.33 -13.53
CA ASN A 221 0.18 -7.58 -14.98
C ASN A 221 1.41 -8.40 -15.41
N LEU A 222 2.21 -8.90 -14.47
CA LEU A 222 3.34 -9.79 -14.76
C LEU A 222 2.91 -11.15 -15.38
N HIS A 223 1.64 -11.51 -15.32
CA HIS A 223 1.13 -12.73 -15.96
C HIS A 223 1.24 -12.69 -17.49
N THR A 224 1.28 -11.49 -18.09
CA THR A 224 1.44 -11.26 -19.54
C THR A 224 2.68 -10.45 -19.89
N ARG A 225 3.49 -10.09 -18.92
CA ARG A 225 4.68 -9.23 -19.09
C ARG A 225 5.86 -9.82 -18.34
N ASP A 226 6.67 -10.61 -19.03
CA ASP A 226 7.88 -11.15 -18.46
C ASP A 226 9.00 -10.10 -18.50
N VAL A 227 9.68 -9.95 -17.37
CA VAL A 227 10.88 -9.09 -17.29
C VAL A 227 12.09 -9.90 -17.73
N GLU A 228 12.69 -9.47 -18.80
CA GLU A 228 13.94 -10.02 -19.33
C GLU A 228 15.09 -9.04 -19.07
N TRP A 229 16.32 -9.55 -19.02
CA TRP A 229 17.49 -8.73 -18.76
C TRP A 229 18.54 -8.91 -19.85
N GLU A 230 18.97 -7.80 -20.42
CA GLU A 230 20.14 -7.74 -21.29
C GLU A 230 21.26 -6.97 -20.56
N GLY A 231 22.17 -7.74 -19.95
CA GLY A 231 23.13 -7.16 -18.99
C GLY A 231 22.41 -6.59 -17.75
N ASP A 232 22.49 -5.27 -17.60
CA ASP A 232 21.82 -4.53 -16.51
C ASP A 232 20.59 -3.74 -16.97
N VAL A 233 20.15 -3.92 -18.20
CA VAL A 233 18.99 -3.25 -18.77
C VAL A 233 17.80 -4.19 -18.77
N PRO A 234 16.67 -3.83 -18.09
CA PRO A 234 15.47 -4.64 -18.10
C PRO A 234 14.60 -4.34 -19.33
N HIS A 235 13.99 -5.40 -19.87
CA HIS A 235 13.13 -5.37 -21.04
C HIS A 235 11.79 -6.05 -20.75
N ILE A 236 10.76 -5.66 -21.52
CA ILE A 236 9.44 -6.30 -21.56
C ILE A 236 9.11 -6.58 -23.05
N ASP A 237 8.89 -7.85 -23.39
CA ASP A 237 8.48 -8.27 -24.73
C ASP A 237 9.40 -7.72 -25.84
N GLY A 238 10.72 -7.69 -25.58
CA GLY A 238 11.75 -7.17 -26.51
C GLY A 238 11.83 -5.66 -26.61
N GLY A 239 10.97 -4.89 -25.88
CA GLY A 239 11.06 -3.46 -25.74
C GLY A 239 11.63 -3.03 -24.39
N PRO A 240 11.96 -1.73 -24.19
CA PRO A 240 12.47 -1.28 -22.88
C PRO A 240 11.40 -1.36 -21.80
N LEU A 241 11.77 -1.86 -20.61
CA LEU A 241 11.01 -1.55 -19.41
C LEU A 241 11.20 -0.06 -19.11
N ARG A 242 10.12 0.72 -19.06
CA ARG A 242 10.18 2.16 -18.79
C ARG A 242 9.85 2.50 -17.35
N HIS A 243 8.82 1.87 -16.81
CA HIS A 243 8.30 2.20 -15.49
C HIS A 243 7.74 0.96 -14.81
N PHE A 244 8.27 0.67 -13.63
CA PHE A 244 7.78 -0.40 -12.75
C PHE A 244 7.20 0.21 -11.48
N HIS A 245 6.00 -0.26 -11.09
CA HIS A 245 5.28 0.17 -9.90
C HIS A 245 5.33 -0.95 -8.85
N PHE A 246 6.03 -0.69 -7.74
CA PHE A 246 6.21 -1.64 -6.64
C PHE A 246 5.06 -1.56 -5.62
N ALA A 247 3.83 -1.47 -6.14
CA ALA A 247 2.63 -1.34 -5.30
C ALA A 247 2.43 -2.54 -4.38
N GLY A 248 1.91 -2.26 -3.19
CA GLY A 248 1.62 -3.25 -2.16
C GLY A 248 2.45 -3.05 -0.90
N SER A 249 2.30 -3.96 0.04
CA SER A 249 3.14 -3.97 1.25
C SER A 249 4.51 -4.52 0.87
N PHE A 250 5.48 -3.63 0.79
CA PHE A 250 6.86 -3.96 0.46
C PHE A 250 7.78 -3.64 1.64
N ASP A 251 8.46 -4.67 2.15
CA ASP A 251 9.52 -4.50 3.12
C ASP A 251 10.88 -4.74 2.45
N PRO A 252 11.71 -3.70 2.28
CA PRO A 252 13.02 -3.85 1.64
C PRO A 252 14.01 -4.71 2.45
N GLU A 253 13.75 -5.00 3.71
CA GLU A 253 14.55 -5.93 4.52
C GLU A 253 14.18 -7.39 4.25
N HIS A 254 12.97 -7.63 3.73
CA HIS A 254 12.44 -8.92 3.36
C HIS A 254 11.80 -8.88 1.94
N PRO A 255 12.61 -8.61 0.90
CA PRO A 255 12.10 -8.36 -0.45
C PRO A 255 11.42 -9.58 -1.10
N GLU A 256 11.59 -10.77 -0.53
CA GLU A 256 10.90 -12.00 -0.93
C GLU A 256 9.43 -12.02 -0.47
N THR A 257 9.06 -11.18 0.49
CA THR A 257 7.73 -11.09 1.08
C THR A 257 6.90 -9.93 0.52
N ILE A 258 6.94 -9.69 -0.80
CA ILE A 258 5.93 -8.79 -1.38
C ILE A 258 4.58 -9.42 -1.09
N THR A 259 3.91 -8.89 -0.08
CA THR A 259 2.54 -9.30 0.22
C THR A 259 1.64 -8.56 -0.76
N PRO A 260 1.03 -9.27 -1.73
CA PRO A 260 -0.01 -8.67 -2.54
C PRO A 260 -1.10 -8.17 -1.60
N ILE A 261 -1.82 -7.15 -2.03
CA ILE A 261 -3.10 -6.78 -1.40
C ILE A 261 -3.89 -8.09 -1.26
N GLU A 262 -4.29 -8.45 -0.04
CA GLU A 262 -4.80 -9.79 0.32
C GLU A 262 -5.82 -10.39 -0.66
N HIS A 263 -6.63 -9.54 -1.31
CA HIS A 263 -7.66 -9.94 -2.28
C HIS A 263 -7.11 -10.27 -3.68
N LEU A 264 -5.84 -9.96 -3.95
CA LEU A 264 -5.20 -10.14 -5.25
C LEU A 264 -4.18 -11.29 -5.23
N ALA A 265 -4.02 -11.95 -4.09
CA ALA A 265 -2.97 -12.94 -3.83
C ALA A 265 -3.01 -14.15 -4.77
N SER A 266 -4.20 -14.52 -5.29
CA SER A 266 -4.35 -15.73 -6.11
C SER A 266 -3.78 -15.59 -7.52
N TRP A 267 -3.70 -14.36 -8.06
CA TRP A 267 -3.24 -14.12 -9.43
C TRP A 267 -2.02 -13.18 -9.52
N TRP A 268 -1.61 -12.62 -8.40
CA TRP A 268 -0.36 -11.90 -8.30
C TRP A 268 0.80 -12.87 -8.61
N ALA A 269 1.63 -12.52 -9.59
CA ALA A 269 2.71 -13.40 -10.02
C ALA A 269 3.65 -13.71 -8.84
N LYS A 270 3.78 -14.99 -8.50
CA LYS A 270 4.76 -15.43 -7.51
C LYS A 270 6.15 -15.09 -8.04
N LEU A 271 6.90 -14.27 -7.32
CA LEU A 271 8.25 -13.84 -7.71
C LEU A 271 9.20 -15.00 -7.94
N GLU A 272 9.02 -16.12 -7.21
CA GLU A 272 9.78 -17.37 -7.40
C GLU A 272 9.69 -17.91 -8.83
N GLN A 273 8.56 -17.64 -9.51
CA GLN A 273 8.29 -18.06 -10.89
C GLN A 273 8.70 -16.99 -11.92
N ARG A 274 9.19 -15.84 -11.47
CA ARG A 274 9.49 -14.65 -12.28
C ARG A 274 10.87 -14.09 -11.94
N PRO A 275 11.96 -14.79 -12.29
CA PRO A 275 13.31 -14.42 -11.86
C PRO A 275 13.74 -13.01 -12.31
N GLY A 276 13.27 -12.54 -13.47
CA GLY A 276 13.54 -11.19 -13.95
C GLY A 276 12.90 -10.12 -13.08
N ALA A 277 11.64 -10.31 -12.68
CA ALA A 277 10.94 -9.41 -11.75
C ALA A 277 11.53 -9.51 -10.33
N ALA A 278 11.93 -10.70 -9.88
CA ALA A 278 12.58 -10.87 -8.58
C ALA A 278 13.91 -10.08 -8.51
N ARG A 279 14.68 -10.01 -9.62
CA ARG A 279 15.89 -9.17 -9.70
C ARG A 279 15.56 -7.69 -9.55
N LEU A 280 14.48 -7.19 -10.19
CA LEU A 280 14.01 -5.80 -10.03
C LEU A 280 13.67 -5.49 -8.57
N VAL A 281 12.90 -6.36 -7.95
CA VAL A 281 12.49 -6.21 -6.55
C VAL A 281 13.67 -6.18 -5.61
N ALA A 282 14.64 -7.10 -5.78
CA ALA A 282 15.85 -7.13 -4.98
C ALA A 282 16.73 -5.89 -5.20
N GLN A 283 16.74 -5.31 -6.40
CA GLN A 283 17.44 -4.06 -6.67
C GLN A 283 16.73 -2.89 -6.01
N TYR A 284 15.42 -2.77 -6.17
CA TYR A 284 14.62 -1.71 -5.56
C TYR A 284 14.72 -1.72 -4.02
N ALA A 285 14.77 -2.92 -3.41
CA ALA A 285 15.00 -3.07 -1.97
C ALA A 285 16.33 -2.46 -1.53
N ARG A 286 17.42 -2.76 -2.24
CA ARG A 286 18.74 -2.18 -1.97
C ARG A 286 18.72 -0.67 -2.14
N ASP A 287 18.12 -0.20 -3.23
CA ASP A 287 18.03 1.24 -3.52
C ASP A 287 17.28 1.99 -2.42
N LEU A 288 16.19 1.42 -1.87
CA LEU A 288 15.47 2.01 -0.74
C LEU A 288 16.34 2.08 0.52
N LEU A 289 17.04 1.01 0.87
CA LEU A 289 17.92 0.95 2.03
C LEU A 289 19.06 1.97 1.91
N ASP A 290 19.66 2.08 0.72
CA ASP A 290 20.76 3.02 0.42
C ASP A 290 20.29 4.49 0.40
N ASN A 291 18.97 4.72 0.19
CA ASN A 291 18.35 6.05 0.20
C ASN A 291 17.68 6.42 1.55
N GLY A 292 18.02 5.70 2.63
CA GLY A 292 17.65 6.09 3.98
C GLY A 292 16.28 5.56 4.45
N TYR A 293 15.79 4.46 3.91
CA TYR A 293 14.51 3.87 4.29
C TYR A 293 14.36 3.65 5.80
N ARG A 294 15.40 3.08 6.46
CA ARG A 294 15.35 2.81 7.91
C ARG A 294 15.18 4.08 8.74
N GLN A 295 15.86 5.16 8.34
CA GLN A 295 15.84 6.43 9.05
C GLN A 295 14.46 7.09 8.98
N VAL A 296 13.85 7.12 7.80
CA VAL A 296 12.55 7.79 7.61
C VAL A 296 11.38 6.94 8.09
N ARG A 297 11.48 5.61 7.99
CA ARG A 297 10.43 4.70 8.44
C ARG A 297 10.24 4.68 9.97
N SER A 298 11.28 5.03 10.72
CA SER A 298 11.22 5.13 12.19
C SER A 298 10.48 6.39 12.67
N ALA A 299 10.21 7.36 11.81
CA ALA A 299 9.44 8.54 12.17
C ALA A 299 7.96 8.20 12.30
N PRO A 300 7.26 8.67 13.36
CA PRO A 300 5.83 8.45 13.48
C PRO A 300 5.09 9.15 12.33
N PRO A 301 3.99 8.55 11.83
CA PRO A 301 3.15 9.18 10.82
C PRO A 301 2.40 10.36 11.45
N LEU A 302 2.91 11.57 11.27
CA LEU A 302 2.46 12.77 11.99
C LEU A 302 0.96 13.07 11.80
N LEU A 303 0.38 12.72 10.65
CA LEU A 303 -1.02 13.01 10.34
C LEU A 303 -1.99 11.84 10.63
N ASP A 304 -1.49 10.71 11.11
CA ASP A 304 -2.32 9.62 11.62
C ASP A 304 -2.56 9.72 13.13
N LEU A 305 -1.86 10.65 13.78
CA LEU A 305 -1.99 10.93 15.21
C LEU A 305 -2.57 12.33 15.42
N MET A 306 -3.39 12.47 16.45
CA MET A 306 -3.79 13.79 16.98
C MET A 306 -2.56 14.52 17.58
N PRO A 307 -2.62 15.83 17.81
CA PRO A 307 -1.52 16.57 18.43
C PRO A 307 -1.10 16.07 19.82
N ASP A 308 -1.96 15.38 20.54
CA ASP A 308 -1.67 14.74 21.84
C ASP A 308 -1.01 13.35 21.71
N GLY A 309 -0.78 12.88 20.47
CA GLY A 309 -0.20 11.57 20.19
C GLY A 309 -1.22 10.42 20.13
N THR A 310 -2.51 10.69 20.32
CA THR A 310 -3.56 9.66 20.22
C THR A 310 -3.83 9.32 18.76
N PRO A 311 -3.89 8.02 18.36
CA PRO A 311 -4.25 7.63 17.02
C PRO A 311 -5.68 8.03 16.63
N ILE A 312 -5.88 8.49 15.40
CA ILE A 312 -7.20 8.72 14.84
C ILE A 312 -7.70 7.40 14.24
N ALA A 313 -8.63 6.74 14.93
CA ALA A 313 -9.18 5.46 14.49
C ALA A 313 -10.08 5.62 13.25
N ASP A 314 -10.23 4.57 12.44
CA ASP A 314 -11.01 4.63 11.18
C ASP A 314 -12.46 5.09 11.39
N TRP A 315 -13.13 4.60 12.42
CA TRP A 315 -14.48 5.02 12.76
C TRP A 315 -14.60 6.51 13.15
N MET A 316 -13.54 7.10 13.74
CA MET A 316 -13.46 8.54 14.02
C MET A 316 -13.34 9.32 12.71
N ARG A 317 -12.50 8.85 11.78
CA ARG A 317 -12.31 9.42 10.44
C ARG A 317 -13.63 9.42 9.65
N GLU A 318 -14.34 8.30 9.68
CA GLU A 318 -15.64 8.14 9.01
C GLU A 318 -16.71 9.07 9.61
N SER A 319 -16.79 9.12 10.94
CA SER A 319 -17.73 10.01 11.65
C SER A 319 -17.46 11.48 11.34
N TYR A 320 -16.19 11.88 11.34
CA TYR A 320 -15.79 13.25 11.00
C TYR A 320 -16.13 13.59 9.55
N ARG A 321 -15.79 12.71 8.61
CA ARG A 321 -16.06 12.90 7.18
C ARG A 321 -17.57 13.04 6.92
N ALA A 322 -18.40 12.18 7.51
CA ALA A 322 -19.84 12.23 7.36
C ALA A 322 -20.41 13.57 7.86
N ALA A 323 -19.99 14.00 9.04
CA ALA A 323 -20.43 15.27 9.62
C ALA A 323 -19.94 16.49 8.83
N LEU A 324 -18.70 16.44 8.31
CA LEU A 324 -18.17 17.50 7.47
C LEU A 324 -18.93 17.63 6.14
N ILE A 325 -19.25 16.52 5.48
CA ILE A 325 -20.07 16.51 4.27
C ILE A 325 -21.46 17.06 4.56
N GLU A 326 -22.08 16.68 5.69
CA GLU A 326 -23.39 17.21 6.10
C GLU A 326 -23.35 18.72 6.36
N ALA A 327 -22.27 19.20 6.98
CA ALA A 327 -22.07 20.63 7.20
C ALA A 327 -21.95 21.40 5.88
N GLU A 328 -21.17 20.89 4.93
CA GLU A 328 -20.98 21.49 3.61
C GLU A 328 -22.25 21.46 2.74
N GLU A 329 -23.02 20.36 2.77
CA GLU A 329 -24.21 20.21 1.93
C GLU A 329 -25.46 20.87 2.52
N ARG A 330 -25.59 20.90 3.84
CA ARG A 330 -26.84 21.35 4.53
C ARG A 330 -26.66 22.58 5.41
N GLY A 331 -25.43 23.12 5.50
CA GLY A 331 -25.11 24.26 6.36
C GLY A 331 -25.20 23.91 7.86
N ALA A 332 -24.97 22.66 8.23
CA ALA A 332 -24.84 22.25 9.62
C ALA A 332 -23.52 22.78 10.22
N THR A 333 -23.40 22.69 11.54
CA THR A 333 -22.13 23.07 12.21
C THR A 333 -21.02 22.11 11.83
N GLU A 334 -19.86 22.64 11.43
CA GLU A 334 -18.69 21.82 11.17
C GLU A 334 -18.27 21.04 12.43
N PRO A 335 -17.87 19.76 12.27
CA PRO A 335 -17.32 19.00 13.39
C PRO A 335 -15.99 19.60 13.86
N PRO A 336 -15.66 19.52 15.18
CA PRO A 336 -14.37 20.01 15.67
C PRO A 336 -13.23 19.20 15.05
N ASN A 337 -12.13 19.90 14.70
CA ASN A 337 -10.94 19.30 14.11
C ASN A 337 -9.84 19.14 15.17
N PRO A 338 -9.22 17.97 15.35
CA PRO A 338 -8.22 17.75 16.41
C PRO A 338 -6.98 18.62 16.25
N PHE A 339 -6.62 19.01 15.02
CA PHE A 339 -5.45 19.83 14.73
C PHE A 339 -5.68 21.34 14.93
N SER A 340 -6.91 21.79 14.83
CA SER A 340 -7.27 23.21 14.94
C SER A 340 -8.00 23.54 16.24
N ASP A 341 -8.93 22.67 16.68
CA ASP A 341 -9.77 22.86 17.86
C ASP A 341 -9.28 22.14 19.11
N GLY A 342 -8.28 21.27 18.96
CA GLY A 342 -7.69 20.46 20.02
C GLY A 342 -8.23 19.05 20.13
N SER A 343 -7.34 18.12 20.51
CA SER A 343 -7.63 16.68 20.59
C SER A 343 -8.77 16.36 21.55
N GLU A 344 -8.82 17.02 22.73
CA GLU A 344 -9.85 16.79 23.75
C GLU A 344 -11.25 17.10 23.22
N ARG A 345 -11.44 18.26 22.59
CA ARG A 345 -12.73 18.66 22.02
C ARG A 345 -13.20 17.72 20.92
N PHE A 346 -12.27 17.25 20.10
CA PHE A 346 -12.56 16.24 19.06
C PHE A 346 -12.97 14.90 19.70
N GLN A 347 -12.25 14.43 20.72
CA GLN A 347 -12.57 13.19 21.42
C GLN A 347 -13.92 13.23 22.12
N GLU A 348 -14.27 14.36 22.77
CA GLU A 348 -15.58 14.57 23.38
C GLU A 348 -16.69 14.50 22.32
N TRP A 349 -16.51 15.19 21.18
CA TRP A 349 -17.47 15.18 20.08
C TRP A 349 -17.68 13.77 19.51
N VAL A 350 -16.58 13.02 19.30
CA VAL A 350 -16.64 11.64 18.80
C VAL A 350 -17.36 10.73 19.81
N ALA A 351 -17.07 10.86 21.12
CA ALA A 351 -17.72 10.10 22.16
C ALA A 351 -19.24 10.37 22.22
N GLN A 352 -19.65 11.64 22.04
CA GLN A 352 -21.07 12.01 21.94
C GLN A 352 -21.74 11.35 20.72
N ARG A 353 -21.11 11.40 19.54
CA ARG A 353 -21.63 10.76 18.32
C ARG A 353 -21.78 9.24 18.48
N ALA A 354 -20.82 8.59 19.12
CA ALA A 354 -20.89 7.17 19.42
C ALA A 354 -22.05 6.84 20.37
N ALA A 355 -22.29 7.68 21.39
CA ALA A 355 -23.41 7.51 22.31
C ALA A 355 -24.76 7.71 21.64
N GLU A 356 -24.91 8.73 20.79
CA GLU A 356 -26.11 9.00 19.99
C GLU A 356 -26.46 7.81 19.08
N ALA A 357 -25.45 7.24 18.41
CA ALA A 357 -25.63 6.08 17.56
C ALA A 357 -26.01 4.81 18.35
N ALA A 358 -25.44 4.62 19.53
CA ALA A 358 -25.78 3.49 20.39
C ALA A 358 -27.22 3.60 20.94
N ALA A 359 -27.72 4.83 21.13
CA ALA A 359 -29.09 5.11 21.63
C ALA A 359 -30.16 5.07 20.55
N ALA A 360 -29.78 5.14 19.26
CA ALA A 360 -30.74 5.13 18.16
C ALA A 360 -31.46 3.76 18.09
N PRO A 361 -32.81 3.72 18.05
CA PRO A 361 -33.54 2.46 17.93
C PRO A 361 -33.22 1.81 16.58
N PHE A 362 -32.91 0.53 16.60
CA PHE A 362 -32.70 -0.27 15.39
C PHE A 362 -34.02 -0.44 14.66
N ASN A 363 -34.32 0.42 13.71
CA ASN A 363 -35.48 0.31 12.81
C ASN A 363 -35.00 -0.42 11.54
N GLY A 364 -35.25 -1.72 11.47
CA GLY A 364 -34.83 -2.60 10.38
C GLY A 364 -35.50 -2.36 9.00
N ALA A 365 -36.14 -1.22 8.75
CA ALA A 365 -36.89 -0.95 7.53
C ALA A 365 -36.55 0.36 6.79
N ASP A 366 -35.94 1.34 7.45
CA ASP A 366 -35.56 2.60 6.82
C ASP A 366 -34.12 2.94 7.16
N GLU A 367 -33.17 2.54 6.29
CA GLU A 367 -31.82 3.10 6.30
C GLU A 367 -31.89 4.53 5.77
N PRO A 368 -31.69 5.57 6.61
CA PRO A 368 -31.47 6.89 6.07
C PRO A 368 -30.15 6.93 5.34
N VAL A 369 -30.21 7.28 4.07
CA VAL A 369 -29.05 7.59 3.24
C VAL A 369 -28.24 8.69 3.98
N GLY A 370 -27.23 8.28 4.75
CA GLY A 370 -26.38 9.19 5.52
C GLY A 370 -25.90 8.71 6.90
N GLN A 371 -26.42 7.58 7.41
CA GLN A 371 -25.90 6.95 8.63
C GLN A 371 -25.35 5.51 8.47
N PRO A 372 -25.00 5.01 7.28
CA PRO A 372 -24.50 3.63 7.15
C PRO A 372 -23.18 3.43 7.87
N ALA A 373 -22.31 4.46 7.90
CA ALA A 373 -20.98 4.34 8.46
C ALA A 373 -20.99 4.14 9.99
N LEU A 374 -21.85 4.83 10.73
CA LEU A 374 -21.91 4.70 12.18
C LEU A 374 -22.63 3.41 12.60
N ALA A 375 -23.69 3.01 11.89
CA ALA A 375 -24.34 1.72 12.08
C ALA A 375 -23.41 0.57 11.67
N ALA A 376 -22.64 0.71 10.58
CA ALA A 376 -21.60 -0.23 10.17
C ALA A 376 -20.45 -0.28 11.18
N ALA A 377 -19.99 0.86 11.70
CA ALA A 377 -18.93 0.90 12.73
C ALA A 377 -19.38 0.25 14.05
N LEU A 378 -20.68 0.41 14.43
CA LEU A 378 -21.25 -0.30 15.59
C LEU A 378 -21.45 -1.79 15.32
N LEU A 379 -21.86 -2.17 14.08
CA LEU A 379 -21.90 -3.56 13.64
C LEU A 379 -20.49 -4.15 13.56
N ASP A 380 -19.54 -3.41 13.05
CA ASP A 380 -18.12 -3.82 13.00
C ASP A 380 -17.49 -3.79 14.38
N GLY A 381 -17.84 -2.87 15.26
CA GLY A 381 -17.48 -2.91 16.68
C GLY A 381 -18.03 -4.15 17.37
N ARG A 382 -19.27 -4.55 17.09
CA ARG A 382 -19.84 -5.83 17.58
C ARG A 382 -19.17 -7.04 16.94
N LYS A 383 -18.88 -7.01 15.63
CA LYS A 383 -18.11 -8.04 14.93
C LYS A 383 -16.67 -8.11 15.45
N LEU A 384 -16.06 -6.95 15.73
CA LEU A 384 -14.73 -6.87 16.33
C LEU A 384 -14.72 -7.44 17.73
N LEU A 385 -15.70 -7.12 18.56
CA LEU A 385 -15.85 -7.70 19.91
C LEU A 385 -16.12 -9.21 19.85
N SER A 386 -16.96 -9.66 18.89
CA SER A 386 -17.16 -11.10 18.63
C SER A 386 -15.85 -11.77 18.15
N ARG A 387 -15.11 -11.11 17.27
CA ARG A 387 -13.83 -11.62 16.78
C ARG A 387 -12.72 -11.61 17.82
N ILE A 388 -12.72 -10.61 18.72
CA ILE A 388 -11.84 -10.59 19.89
C ILE A 388 -12.18 -11.78 20.80
N GLY A 389 -13.45 -12.05 21.05
CA GLY A 389 -13.88 -13.22 21.82
C GLY A 389 -13.46 -14.54 21.19
N GLU A 390 -13.60 -14.67 19.84
CA GLU A 390 -13.12 -15.84 19.10
C GLU A 390 -11.58 -16.00 19.18
N LEU A 391 -10.84 -14.91 19.05
CA LEU A 391 -9.37 -14.92 19.15
C LEU A 391 -8.91 -15.21 20.58
N GLU A 392 -9.63 -14.73 21.60
CA GLU A 392 -9.37 -15.08 22.99
C GLU A 392 -9.62 -16.58 23.23
N GLN A 393 -10.67 -17.14 22.67
CA GLN A 393 -10.92 -18.58 22.73
C GLN A 393 -9.83 -19.38 22.02
N ILE A 394 -9.42 -18.99 20.80
CA ILE A 394 -8.31 -19.60 20.06
C ILE A 394 -7.00 -19.53 20.87
N ARG A 395 -6.73 -18.40 21.50
CA ARG A 395 -5.56 -18.23 22.38
C ARG A 395 -5.61 -19.20 23.54
N ASP A 396 -6.75 -19.30 24.21
CA ASP A 396 -6.91 -20.14 25.40
C ASP A 396 -6.84 -21.64 25.04
N ASP A 397 -7.40 -22.02 23.88
CA ASP A 397 -7.28 -23.37 23.32
C ASP A 397 -5.81 -23.68 22.96
N ALA A 398 -5.08 -22.73 22.38
CA ALA A 398 -3.66 -22.88 22.05
C ALA A 398 -2.79 -23.00 23.31
N ILE A 399 -3.11 -22.25 24.35
CA ILE A 399 -2.44 -22.36 25.66
C ILE A 399 -2.71 -23.74 26.29
N GLY A 400 -3.97 -24.21 26.25
CA GLY A 400 -4.35 -25.54 26.73
C GLY A 400 -3.62 -26.64 25.98
N TRP A 401 -3.54 -26.56 24.65
CA TRP A 401 -2.78 -27.48 23.82
C TRP A 401 -1.27 -27.46 24.15
N ALA A 402 -0.68 -26.28 24.30
CA ALA A 402 0.74 -26.15 24.66
C ALA A 402 1.05 -26.74 26.03
N GLN A 403 0.13 -26.61 27.01
CA GLN A 403 0.25 -27.24 28.32
C GLN A 403 0.16 -28.77 28.23
N SER A 404 -0.75 -29.30 27.43
CA SER A 404 -0.86 -30.74 27.17
C SER A 404 0.41 -31.30 26.55
N VAL A 405 0.94 -30.64 25.51
CA VAL A 405 2.21 -31.04 24.87
C VAL A 405 3.37 -30.97 25.84
N SER A 406 3.41 -29.99 26.76
CA SER A 406 4.44 -29.89 27.78
C SER A 406 4.37 -31.06 28.75
N SER A 407 3.16 -31.46 29.15
CA SER A 407 2.95 -32.63 30.02
C SER A 407 3.37 -33.94 29.35
N ASP A 408 3.01 -34.10 28.05
CA ASP A 408 3.41 -35.29 27.29
C ASP A 408 4.93 -35.36 27.10
N LEU A 409 5.59 -34.21 26.90
CA LEU A 409 7.05 -34.11 26.86
C LEU A 409 7.71 -34.51 28.17
N GLU A 410 7.12 -34.16 29.32
CA GLU A 410 7.63 -34.57 30.62
C GLU A 410 7.52 -36.10 30.82
N ILE A 411 6.41 -36.70 30.38
CA ILE A 411 6.21 -38.15 30.39
C ILE A 411 7.29 -38.84 29.54
N VAL A 412 7.46 -38.38 28.30
CA VAL A 412 8.46 -38.94 27.37
C VAL A 412 9.87 -38.79 27.92
N ARG A 413 10.20 -37.65 28.54
CA ARG A 413 11.47 -37.44 29.19
C ARG A 413 11.70 -38.42 30.36
N SER A 414 10.66 -38.62 31.20
CA SER A 414 10.72 -39.56 32.31
C SER A 414 10.93 -41.00 31.82
N GLU A 415 10.21 -41.41 30.76
CA GLU A 415 10.40 -42.73 30.12
C GLU A 415 11.79 -42.89 29.55
N ARG A 416 12.30 -41.88 28.83
CA ARG A 416 13.67 -41.86 28.32
C ARG A 416 14.70 -42.06 29.44
N ASP A 417 14.55 -41.33 30.52
CA ASP A 417 15.48 -41.39 31.67
C ASP A 417 15.41 -42.74 32.39
N HIS A 418 14.19 -43.32 32.52
CA HIS A 418 14.00 -44.66 33.00
C HIS A 418 14.69 -45.72 32.10
N HIS A 419 14.54 -45.60 30.79
CA HIS A 419 15.22 -46.46 29.83
C HIS A 419 16.74 -46.30 29.86
N ALA A 420 17.25 -45.09 30.05
CA ALA A 420 18.67 -44.83 30.18
C ALA A 420 19.27 -45.52 31.42
N VAL A 421 18.59 -45.43 32.57
CA VAL A 421 18.97 -46.16 33.78
C VAL A 421 18.92 -47.67 33.59
N THR A 422 17.90 -48.16 32.88
CA THR A 422 17.76 -49.60 32.59
C THR A 422 18.91 -50.07 31.68
N ILE A 423 19.24 -49.36 30.64
CA ILE A 423 20.38 -49.66 29.74
C ILE A 423 21.69 -49.66 30.53
N GLU A 424 21.93 -48.68 31.38
CA GLU A 424 23.13 -48.61 32.24
C GLU A 424 23.25 -49.79 33.17
N SER A 425 22.12 -50.21 33.77
CA SER A 425 22.08 -51.38 34.65
C SER A 425 22.34 -52.69 33.89
N MET A 426 21.82 -52.78 32.65
CA MET A 426 22.08 -53.92 31.75
C MET A 426 23.53 -53.98 31.31
N ASP A 427 24.17 -52.84 31.00
CA ASP A 427 25.58 -52.75 30.60
C ASP A 427 26.52 -53.13 31.78
N ARG A 428 26.13 -52.91 33.00
CA ARG A 428 26.85 -53.32 34.24
C ARG A 428 26.67 -54.78 34.56
N SER A 429 25.66 -55.47 34.03
CA SER A 429 25.39 -56.86 34.31
C SER A 429 26.41 -57.78 33.68
N LEU A 430 26.83 -58.81 34.41
CA LEU A 430 27.83 -59.77 33.94
C LEU A 430 27.35 -60.54 32.70
N SER A 431 26.07 -60.88 32.65
CA SER A 431 25.44 -61.59 31.51
C SER A 431 25.45 -60.71 30.25
N TRP A 432 25.21 -59.41 30.33
CA TRP A 432 25.21 -58.50 29.18
C TRP A 432 26.62 -58.26 28.65
N ARG A 433 27.62 -58.19 29.53
CA ARG A 433 29.03 -58.04 29.15
C ARG A 433 29.56 -59.30 28.42
N ILE A 434 29.22 -60.49 28.88
CA ILE A 434 29.67 -61.77 28.29
C ILE A 434 29.04 -62.00 26.91
N THR A 435 27.79 -61.55 26.69
CA THR A 435 27.10 -61.75 25.41
C THR A 435 27.27 -60.60 24.41
N ARG A 436 27.99 -59.53 24.75
CA ARG A 436 28.24 -58.36 23.90
C ARG A 436 28.83 -58.68 22.53
N PRO A 437 29.87 -59.53 22.40
CA PRO A 437 30.42 -59.87 21.09
C PRO A 437 29.44 -60.60 20.16
N LEU A 438 28.53 -61.43 20.71
CA LEU A 438 27.55 -62.18 19.94
C LEU A 438 26.43 -61.25 19.42
N ARG A 439 26.04 -60.24 20.18
CA ARG A 439 25.05 -59.25 19.75
C ARG A 439 25.61 -58.31 18.68
N SER A 440 26.85 -57.90 18.77
CA SER A 440 27.54 -57.06 17.77
C SER A 440 27.65 -57.81 16.44
N ALA A 441 27.96 -59.08 16.46
CA ALA A 441 28.02 -59.94 15.25
C ALA A 441 26.64 -60.09 14.61
N LYS A 442 25.57 -60.27 15.42
CA LYS A 442 24.19 -60.38 14.93
C LYS A 442 23.68 -59.07 14.31
N ALA A 443 24.02 -57.88 14.89
CA ALA A 443 23.66 -56.58 14.35
C ALA A 443 24.33 -56.27 13.01
N ILE A 444 25.60 -56.71 12.83
CA ILE A 444 26.32 -56.55 11.57
C ILE A 444 25.71 -57.44 10.49
N LEU A 445 25.31 -58.71 10.84
CA LEU A 445 24.66 -59.62 9.92
C LEU A 445 23.23 -59.19 9.52
N GLN A 446 22.55 -58.41 10.36
CA GLN A 446 21.23 -57.88 10.02
C GLN A 446 21.30 -56.63 9.16
N ARG A 447 22.36 -55.81 9.28
CA ARG A 447 22.61 -54.68 8.37
C ARG A 447 23.02 -55.07 6.97
N SER A 448 23.76 -56.17 6.82
CA SER A 448 24.13 -56.70 5.51
C SER A 448 23.00 -57.45 4.74
N LYS A 449 21.79 -57.48 5.28
CA LYS A 449 20.59 -58.03 4.62
C LYS A 449 19.59 -56.93 4.20
N LEU A 450 19.88 -55.64 4.43
CA LEU A 450 19.05 -54.51 4.10
C LEU A 450 19.72 -53.61 3.01
N ASP A 451 20.93 -53.96 2.56
CA ASP A 451 21.57 -53.52 1.32
C ASP A 451 21.43 -54.65 0.27
#